data_6d708a7f4e51261858c384e9330c872f
#
_entry.id   6d708a7f4e51261858c384e9330c872f
#
_cell.length_a   1.000
_cell.length_b   1.000
_cell.length_c   1.000
_cell.angle_alpha   90.00
_cell.angle_beta   90.00
_cell.angle_gamma   90.00
#
_symmetry.space_group_name_H-M   'P 1'
#
loop_
_entity.id
_entity.type
_entity.pdbx_description
1 polymer ?
#
loop_
_entity_poly.entity_id
_entity_poly.type
_entity_poly.pdbx_seq_one_letter_code
_entity_poly.pdbx_strand_id
1 'polypeptide(L)'
;MQLLKWLSVTDRFYKIYLDKQLAPYGINNSQYMFLIKICRSPGILQDSLLNMFYVHPSNIVRTVATLEKQGMITRSPNDKDKRTCKLYPTERALSIIDEIQMICEKTEALLLQGMSESEQNLFMDFLIQAGRNITSELHIER
;
A
#
# COMPACT_ATOMS: atom_id res chain seq x y z
N MET A 1 8.17 -22.73 -14.06
CA MET A 1 8.16 -21.42 -14.78
C MET A 1 6.77 -20.76 -14.84
N GLN A 2 5.69 -21.53 -14.88
CA GLN A 2 4.32 -20.95 -14.94
C GLN A 2 4.00 -20.05 -13.74
N LEU A 3 4.38 -20.45 -12.54
CA LEU A 3 4.16 -19.63 -11.34
C LEU A 3 4.83 -18.26 -11.46
N LEU A 4 6.12 -18.20 -11.78
CA LEU A 4 6.85 -16.93 -11.89
C LEU A 4 6.29 -16.04 -13.00
N LYS A 5 5.89 -16.64 -14.11
CA LYS A 5 5.22 -15.93 -15.20
C LYS A 5 3.94 -15.23 -14.72
N TRP A 6 3.06 -15.98 -14.06
CA TRP A 6 1.77 -15.43 -13.64
C TRP A 6 1.89 -14.46 -12.47
N LEU A 7 2.85 -14.62 -11.57
CA LEU A 7 3.18 -13.60 -10.58
C LEU A 7 3.60 -12.29 -11.25
N SER A 8 4.49 -12.36 -12.24
CA SER A 8 4.94 -11.18 -12.99
C SER A 8 3.82 -10.52 -13.78
N VAL A 9 2.98 -11.30 -14.44
CA VAL A 9 1.82 -10.79 -15.20
C VAL A 9 0.84 -10.11 -14.26
N THR A 10 0.48 -10.76 -13.17
CA THR A 10 -0.49 -10.24 -12.21
C THR A 10 0.02 -8.95 -11.57
N ASP A 11 1.26 -8.94 -11.07
CA ASP A 11 1.87 -7.75 -10.46
C ASP A 11 1.88 -6.55 -11.42
N ARG A 12 2.28 -6.78 -12.66
CA ARG A 12 2.35 -5.70 -13.66
C ARG A 12 0.99 -5.14 -14.00
N PHE A 13 0.02 -5.99 -14.28
CA PHE A 13 -1.25 -5.55 -14.85
C PHE A 13 -2.25 -5.06 -13.80
N TYR A 14 -2.26 -5.60 -12.57
CA TYR A 14 -3.11 -5.00 -11.54
C TYR A 14 -2.62 -3.59 -11.17
N LYS A 15 -1.31 -3.35 -11.19
CA LYS A 15 -0.75 -2.00 -10.97
C LYS A 15 -1.16 -1.01 -12.06
N ILE A 16 -1.13 -1.43 -13.32
CA ILE A 16 -1.62 -0.61 -14.45
C ILE A 16 -3.10 -0.30 -14.28
N TYR A 17 -3.90 -1.29 -13.90
CA TYR A 17 -5.32 -1.10 -13.64
C TYR A 17 -5.55 -0.11 -12.49
N LEU A 18 -4.87 -0.31 -11.35
CA LEU A 18 -4.95 0.61 -10.21
C LEU A 18 -4.56 2.04 -10.61
N ASP A 19 -3.47 2.22 -11.33
CA ASP A 19 -3.04 3.55 -11.75
C ASP A 19 -4.10 4.27 -12.59
N LYS A 20 -4.78 3.56 -13.48
CA LYS A 20 -5.88 4.13 -14.26
C LYS A 20 -7.05 4.57 -13.37
N GLN A 21 -7.40 3.77 -12.37
CA GLN A 21 -8.50 4.07 -11.46
C GLN A 21 -8.14 5.19 -10.48
N LEU A 22 -6.89 5.26 -10.03
CA LEU A 22 -6.41 6.22 -9.04
C LEU A 22 -6.02 7.59 -9.66
N ALA A 23 -5.73 7.62 -10.97
CA ALA A 23 -5.28 8.83 -11.65
C ALA A 23 -6.21 10.05 -11.46
N PRO A 24 -7.56 9.93 -11.48
CA PRO A 24 -8.45 11.06 -11.22
C PRO A 24 -8.27 11.70 -9.84
N TYR A 25 -7.73 10.96 -8.88
CA TYR A 25 -7.48 11.43 -7.51
C TYR A 25 -6.04 11.93 -7.31
N GLY A 26 -5.20 11.89 -8.35
CA GLY A 26 -3.83 12.38 -8.32
C GLY A 26 -2.84 11.48 -7.58
N ILE A 27 -3.17 10.20 -7.39
CA ILE A 27 -2.30 9.21 -6.74
C ILE A 27 -2.11 7.99 -7.63
N ASN A 28 -1.18 7.11 -7.25
CA ASN A 28 -0.83 5.91 -8.00
C ASN A 28 -0.67 4.67 -7.11
N ASN A 29 -0.30 3.54 -7.73
CA ASN A 29 -0.15 2.25 -7.04
C ASN A 29 0.95 2.25 -5.96
N SER A 30 1.91 3.16 -5.98
CA SER A 30 2.95 3.24 -4.95
C SER A 30 2.52 4.04 -3.72
N GLN A 31 1.40 4.76 -3.77
CA GLN A 31 0.98 5.73 -2.76
C GLN A 31 -0.26 5.30 -1.97
N TYR A 32 -1.18 4.58 -2.60
CA TYR A 32 -2.53 4.36 -2.03
C TYR A 32 -2.51 3.66 -0.67
N MET A 33 -1.65 2.66 -0.48
CA MET A 33 -1.59 1.93 0.80
C MET A 33 -1.11 2.82 1.95
N PHE A 34 -0.10 3.65 1.69
CA PHE A 34 0.39 4.61 2.69
C PHE A 34 -0.68 5.63 3.03
N LEU A 35 -1.37 6.17 2.02
CA LEU A 35 -2.43 7.15 2.24
C LEU A 35 -3.58 6.56 3.06
N ILE A 36 -4.05 5.36 2.73
CA ILE A 36 -5.09 4.67 3.50
C ILE A 36 -4.64 4.50 4.95
N LYS A 37 -3.40 4.06 5.17
CA LYS A 37 -2.89 3.84 6.53
C LYS A 37 -2.80 5.13 7.33
N ILE A 38 -2.31 6.20 6.72
CA ILE A 38 -2.21 7.51 7.37
C ILE A 38 -3.60 8.05 7.71
N CYS A 39 -4.57 7.90 6.81
CA CYS A 39 -5.96 8.31 7.08
C CYS A 39 -6.61 7.53 8.22
N ARG A 40 -6.31 6.23 8.33
CA ARG A 40 -6.85 5.36 9.39
C ARG A 40 -6.14 5.53 10.74
N SER A 41 -4.91 6.00 10.73
CA SER A 41 -4.07 6.16 11.92
C SER A 41 -3.37 7.52 11.91
N PRO A 42 -4.12 8.63 12.03
CA PRO A 42 -3.52 9.97 12.06
C PRO A 42 -2.50 10.07 13.19
N GLY A 43 -1.35 10.68 12.90
CA GLY A 43 -0.24 10.76 13.84
C GLY A 43 0.69 9.56 13.81
N ILE A 44 0.50 8.62 12.88
CA ILE A 44 1.41 7.48 12.71
C ILE A 44 2.83 7.97 12.45
N LEU A 45 3.81 7.29 13.04
CA LEU A 45 5.22 7.59 12.78
C LEU A 45 5.61 7.08 11.39
N GLN A 46 6.40 7.89 10.68
CA GLN A 46 6.90 7.51 9.35
C GLN A 46 7.61 6.15 9.37
N ASP A 47 8.42 5.90 10.40
CA ASP A 47 9.16 4.64 10.54
C ASP A 47 8.24 3.42 10.73
N SER A 48 7.04 3.61 11.27
CA SER A 48 6.08 2.51 11.43
C SER A 48 5.60 1.95 10.09
N LEU A 49 5.68 2.72 9.01
CA LEU A 49 5.29 2.26 7.67
C LEU A 49 6.28 1.24 7.10
N LEU A 50 7.55 1.26 7.54
CA LEU A 50 8.58 0.30 7.13
C LEU A 50 8.18 -1.14 7.43
N ASN A 51 7.69 -1.37 8.64
CA ASN A 51 7.39 -2.71 9.13
C ASN A 51 6.11 -3.29 8.50
N MET A 52 5.22 -2.44 8.02
CA MET A 52 3.91 -2.86 7.54
C MET A 52 3.92 -3.34 6.09
N PHE A 53 4.77 -2.73 5.26
CA PHE A 53 4.70 -2.92 3.81
C PHE A 53 5.95 -3.56 3.22
N TYR A 54 6.92 -3.97 4.04
CA TYR A 54 8.18 -4.59 3.59
C TYR A 54 8.91 -3.77 2.52
N VAL A 55 8.79 -2.46 2.58
CA VAL A 55 9.38 -1.54 1.60
C VAL A 55 10.70 -0.98 2.10
N HIS A 56 11.58 -0.63 1.17
CA HIS A 56 12.86 -0.03 1.50
C HIS A 56 12.66 1.37 2.12
N PRO A 57 13.47 1.77 3.13
CA PRO A 57 13.35 3.09 3.77
C PRO A 57 13.34 4.26 2.79
N SER A 58 14.15 4.21 1.73
CA SER A 58 14.20 5.27 0.71
C SER A 58 12.86 5.42 -0.04
N ASN A 59 12.12 4.34 -0.23
CA ASN A 59 10.80 4.39 -0.89
C ASN A 59 9.78 5.10 -0.01
N ILE A 60 9.81 4.88 1.31
CA ILE A 60 8.92 5.58 2.25
C ILE A 60 9.21 7.07 2.26
N VAL A 61 10.47 7.46 2.39
CA VAL A 61 10.89 8.87 2.39
C VAL A 61 10.39 9.57 1.13
N ARG A 62 10.58 8.95 -0.02
CA ARG A 62 10.17 9.49 -1.32
C ARG A 62 8.65 9.58 -1.45
N THR A 63 7.93 8.53 -1.09
CA THR A 63 6.46 8.47 -1.16
C THR A 63 5.82 9.48 -0.23
N VAL A 64 6.30 9.58 1.01
CA VAL A 64 5.83 10.57 1.99
C VAL A 64 6.08 11.99 1.49
N ALA A 65 7.26 12.29 0.95
CA ALA A 65 7.57 13.60 0.39
C ALA A 65 6.64 13.95 -0.79
N THR A 66 6.36 12.99 -1.66
CA THR A 66 5.44 13.17 -2.79
C THR A 66 4.01 13.42 -2.32
N LEU A 67 3.50 12.64 -1.37
CA LEU A 67 2.17 12.84 -0.79
C LEU A 67 2.03 14.21 -0.10
N GLU A 68 3.08 14.67 0.59
CA GLU A 68 3.09 15.99 1.20
C GLU A 68 3.06 17.10 0.12
N LYS A 69 3.87 16.97 -0.92
CA LYS A 69 3.89 17.91 -2.04
C LYS A 69 2.55 18.00 -2.76
N GLN A 70 1.84 16.88 -2.86
CA GLN A 70 0.51 16.80 -3.47
C GLN A 70 -0.61 17.33 -2.55
N GLY A 71 -0.30 17.72 -1.33
CA GLY A 71 -1.30 18.21 -0.37
C GLY A 71 -2.19 17.11 0.22
N MET A 72 -1.73 15.85 0.21
CA MET A 72 -2.46 14.71 0.77
C MET A 72 -2.16 14.49 2.25
N ILE A 73 -0.95 14.82 2.68
CA ILE A 73 -0.52 14.66 4.07
C ILE A 73 0.26 15.88 4.55
N THR A 74 0.37 15.98 5.88
CA THR A 74 1.30 16.89 6.54
C THR A 74 2.22 16.11 7.46
N ARG A 75 3.43 16.63 7.68
CA ARG A 75 4.40 16.09 8.62
C ARG A 75 4.51 16.99 9.84
N SER A 76 4.57 16.39 11.00
CA SER A 76 4.82 17.08 12.26
C SER A 76 6.03 16.46 12.95
N PRO A 77 6.92 17.26 13.57
CA PRO A 77 8.03 16.71 14.34
C PRO A 77 7.55 15.79 15.45
N ASN A 78 8.32 14.72 15.72
CA ASN A 78 8.10 13.89 16.89
C ASN A 78 8.96 14.42 18.05
N ASP A 79 8.32 14.92 19.10
CA ASP A 79 9.01 15.51 20.26
C ASP A 79 9.85 14.49 21.03
N LYS A 80 9.50 13.20 20.95
CA LYS A 80 10.22 12.12 21.63
C LYS A 80 11.43 11.61 20.86
N ASP A 81 11.42 11.70 19.53
CA ASP A 81 12.50 11.29 18.66
C ASP A 81 12.51 12.14 17.39
N LYS A 82 13.46 13.07 17.31
CA LYS A 82 13.59 14.01 16.18
C LYS A 82 14.04 13.35 14.87
N ARG A 83 14.41 12.05 14.89
CA ARG A 83 14.82 11.30 13.70
C ARG A 83 13.62 10.83 12.87
N THR A 84 12.43 10.88 13.45
CA THR A 84 11.18 10.50 12.78
C THR A 84 10.15 11.61 12.89
N CYS A 85 9.08 11.52 12.13
CA CYS A 85 7.98 12.48 12.15
C CYS A 85 6.63 11.76 12.21
N LYS A 86 5.63 12.49 12.68
CA LYS A 86 4.23 12.08 12.68
C LYS A 86 3.58 12.50 11.38
N LEU A 87 2.74 11.63 10.83
CA LEU A 87 2.05 11.85 9.57
C LEU A 87 0.55 12.03 9.81
N TYR A 88 -0.02 13.05 9.18
CA TYR A 88 -1.45 13.36 9.29
C TYR A 88 -2.06 13.52 7.90
N PRO A 89 -3.30 13.02 7.68
CA PRO A 89 -4.01 13.28 6.45
C PRO A 89 -4.50 14.73 6.40
N THR A 90 -4.57 15.30 5.22
CA THR A 90 -5.24 16.58 4.98
C THR A 90 -6.74 16.37 4.77
N GLU A 91 -7.53 17.47 4.80
CA GLU A 91 -8.94 17.40 4.42
C GLU A 91 -9.14 16.86 3.00
N ARG A 92 -8.24 17.21 2.08
CA ARG A 92 -8.26 16.68 0.71
C ARG A 92 -8.14 15.16 0.70
N ALA A 93 -7.20 14.59 1.45
CA ALA A 93 -7.05 13.13 1.56
C ALA A 93 -8.30 12.48 2.16
N LEU A 94 -8.83 13.05 3.23
CA LEU A 94 -10.03 12.53 3.90
C LEU A 94 -11.26 12.62 2.99
N SER A 95 -11.33 13.57 2.08
CA SER A 95 -12.46 13.71 1.15
C SER A 95 -12.48 12.66 0.03
N ILE A 96 -11.35 12.00 -0.24
CA ILE A 96 -11.23 11.02 -1.33
C ILE A 96 -10.96 9.59 -0.84
N ILE A 97 -10.72 9.38 0.45
CA ILE A 97 -10.25 8.09 0.95
C ILE A 97 -11.27 6.96 0.74
N ASP A 98 -12.54 7.25 0.85
CA ASP A 98 -13.59 6.25 0.67
C ASP A 98 -13.63 5.75 -0.79
N GLU A 99 -13.47 6.64 -1.76
CA GLU A 99 -13.38 6.27 -3.17
C GLU A 99 -12.12 5.44 -3.46
N ILE A 100 -10.99 5.79 -2.84
CA ILE A 100 -9.77 5.01 -2.97
C ILE A 100 -9.95 3.61 -2.41
N GLN A 101 -10.60 3.46 -1.25
CA GLN A 101 -10.91 2.16 -0.68
C GLN A 101 -11.83 1.34 -1.58
N MET A 102 -12.86 1.96 -2.16
CA MET A 102 -13.75 1.30 -3.14
C MET A 102 -12.98 0.82 -4.37
N ILE A 103 -12.02 1.60 -4.86
CA ILE A 103 -11.15 1.18 -5.97
C ILE A 103 -10.35 -0.07 -5.59
N CYS A 104 -9.80 -0.12 -4.38
CA CYS A 104 -9.08 -1.30 -3.89
C CYS A 104 -9.99 -2.52 -3.81
N GLU A 105 -11.17 -2.39 -3.22
CA GLU A 105 -12.15 -3.47 -3.11
C GLU A 105 -12.59 -4.01 -4.49
N LYS A 106 -12.84 -3.12 -5.44
CA LYS A 106 -13.18 -3.51 -6.83
C LYS A 106 -12.01 -4.22 -7.52
N THR A 107 -10.79 -3.78 -7.26
CA THR A 107 -9.58 -4.42 -7.82
C THR A 107 -9.40 -5.82 -7.24
N GLU A 108 -9.56 -5.99 -5.93
CA GLU A 108 -9.52 -7.30 -5.29
C GLU A 108 -10.61 -8.23 -5.83
N ALA A 109 -11.85 -7.73 -5.94
CA ALA A 109 -12.96 -8.50 -6.50
C ALA A 109 -12.69 -8.96 -7.94
N LEU A 110 -12.05 -8.11 -8.76
CA LEU A 110 -11.65 -8.45 -10.12
C LEU A 110 -10.58 -9.55 -10.14
N LEU A 111 -9.58 -9.47 -9.27
CA LEU A 111 -8.51 -10.47 -9.15
C LEU A 111 -9.05 -11.83 -8.70
N LEU A 112 -10.09 -11.83 -7.87
CA LEU A 112 -10.68 -13.04 -7.28
C LEU A 112 -11.91 -13.54 -8.05
N GLN A 113 -12.26 -12.89 -9.15
CA GLN A 113 -13.43 -13.24 -9.96
C GLN A 113 -13.37 -14.69 -10.43
N GLY A 114 -14.47 -15.42 -10.26
CA GLY A 114 -14.57 -16.84 -10.64
C GLY A 114 -14.14 -17.82 -9.54
N MET A 115 -13.64 -17.33 -8.40
CA MET A 115 -13.32 -18.15 -7.24
C MET A 115 -14.46 -18.15 -6.24
N SER A 116 -14.79 -19.31 -5.67
CA SER A 116 -15.71 -19.41 -4.52
C SER A 116 -15.09 -18.73 -3.29
N GLU A 117 -15.89 -18.47 -2.27
CA GLU A 117 -15.41 -17.87 -1.01
C GLU A 117 -14.28 -18.71 -0.37
N SER A 118 -14.43 -20.04 -0.33
CA SER A 118 -13.40 -20.92 0.19
C SER A 118 -12.13 -20.92 -0.66
N GLU A 119 -12.25 -20.81 -1.98
CA GLU A 119 -11.10 -20.69 -2.89
C GLU A 119 -10.39 -19.35 -2.73
N GLN A 120 -11.13 -18.26 -2.53
CA GLN A 120 -10.55 -16.94 -2.24
C GLN A 120 -9.72 -16.97 -0.95
N ASN A 121 -10.25 -17.58 0.11
CA ASN A 121 -9.53 -17.70 1.38
C ASN A 121 -8.25 -18.54 1.23
N LEU A 122 -8.32 -19.67 0.54
CA LEU A 122 -7.14 -20.50 0.25
C LEU A 122 -6.10 -19.75 -0.61
N PHE A 123 -6.56 -19.04 -1.61
CA PHE A 123 -5.67 -18.24 -2.45
C PHE A 123 -4.91 -17.19 -1.63
N MET A 124 -5.60 -16.48 -0.73
CA MET A 124 -4.97 -15.52 0.17
C MET A 124 -3.95 -16.18 1.10
N ASP A 125 -4.31 -17.32 1.71
CA ASP A 125 -3.40 -18.07 2.60
C ASP A 125 -2.14 -18.52 1.85
N PHE A 126 -2.28 -19.03 0.64
CA PHE A 126 -1.15 -19.49 -0.17
C PHE A 126 -0.29 -18.31 -0.67
N LEU A 127 -0.91 -17.19 -1.03
CA LEU A 127 -0.18 -16.00 -1.44
C LEU A 127 0.65 -15.43 -0.29
N ILE A 128 0.08 -15.36 0.90
CA ILE A 128 0.78 -14.94 2.13
C ILE A 128 1.92 -15.90 2.44
N GLN A 129 1.68 -17.21 2.36
CA GLN A 129 2.71 -18.22 2.58
C GLN A 129 3.87 -18.08 1.59
N ALA A 130 3.57 -17.88 0.31
CA ALA A 130 4.60 -17.66 -0.72
C ALA A 130 5.41 -16.38 -0.43
N GLY A 131 4.75 -15.30 -0.03
CA GLY A 131 5.41 -14.07 0.37
C GLY A 131 6.34 -14.27 1.58
N ARG A 132 5.86 -14.97 2.61
CA ARG A 132 6.68 -15.29 3.80
C ARG A 132 7.88 -16.14 3.48
N ASN A 133 7.74 -17.13 2.61
CA ASN A 133 8.85 -18.00 2.20
C ASN A 133 9.98 -17.17 1.58
N ILE A 134 9.65 -16.28 0.65
CA ILE A 134 10.69 -15.49 -0.04
C ILE A 134 11.28 -14.40 0.85
N THR A 135 10.49 -13.76 1.71
CA THR A 135 11.01 -12.74 2.64
C THR A 135 11.91 -13.37 3.70
N SER A 136 11.59 -14.58 4.16
CA SER A 136 12.43 -15.34 5.10
C SER A 136 13.78 -15.70 4.47
N GLU A 137 13.79 -16.18 3.23
CA GLU A 137 15.02 -16.50 2.49
C GLU A 137 15.92 -15.26 2.30
N LEU A 138 15.31 -14.11 2.11
CA LEU A 138 16.01 -12.83 1.97
C LEU A 138 16.37 -12.18 3.32
N HIS A 139 16.09 -12.85 4.45
CA HIS A 139 16.28 -12.32 5.81
C HIS A 139 15.59 -10.97 6.04
N ILE A 140 14.44 -10.76 5.39
CA ILE A 140 13.58 -9.60 5.61
C ILE A 140 12.60 -9.94 6.74
N GLU A 141 13.09 -9.89 7.98
CA GLU A 141 12.26 -10.05 9.18
C GLU A 141 11.74 -8.67 9.61
N ARG A 142 10.41 -8.53 9.63
CA ARG A 142 9.74 -7.32 10.12
C ARG A 142 8.40 -7.67 10.76
#